data_287a781447183008be4b24c37649af5e
#
_entry.id   287a781447183008be4b24c37649af5e
#
_cell.length_a   1.000
_cell.length_b   1.000
_cell.length_c   1.000
_cell.angle_alpha   90.00
_cell.angle_beta   90.00
_cell.angle_gamma   90.00
#
_symmetry.space_group_name_H-M   'P 1'
#
loop_
_entity.id
_entity.type
_entity.pdbx_description
1 polymer ?
#
loop_
_entity_poly.entity_id
_entity_poly.type
_entity_poly.pdbx_seq_one_letter_code
_entity_poly.pdbx_strand_id
1 'polypeptide(L)'
;MPPLPDLVIGALLALLGVLVAQLVAMIQARLERQNKREILLRTKYEEMGMHFLDSMKLPHALMQATSTEAILALTHQESANKARLLAVVYFQPLQQLIGQYSDSYSEICLVVTSLYNPQDKKHLGMQVFDKPAYIEARNKHLAIRDHLQDQIQAYASTYAKS
;
A
#
# COMPACT_ATOMS: atom_id res chain seq x y z
N MET A 1 -51.00 -13.37 47.06
CA MET A 1 -49.86 -13.97 46.42
C MET A 1 -48.87 -14.33 47.52
N PRO A 2 -48.34 -15.54 47.59
CA PRO A 2 -47.31 -15.88 48.57
C PRO A 2 -46.02 -15.14 48.21
N PRO A 3 -45.29 -14.60 49.20
CA PRO A 3 -44.03 -13.94 48.95
C PRO A 3 -43.04 -14.94 48.29
N LEU A 4 -42.40 -14.52 47.21
CA LEU A 4 -41.32 -15.32 46.59
C LEU A 4 -40.24 -15.54 47.67
N PRO A 5 -39.77 -16.77 47.90
CA PRO A 5 -38.72 -16.99 48.87
C PRO A 5 -37.47 -16.22 48.52
N ASP A 6 -36.81 -15.57 49.48
CA ASP A 6 -35.60 -14.73 49.31
C ASP A 6 -34.51 -15.41 48.49
N LEU A 7 -34.45 -16.74 48.55
CA LEU A 7 -33.55 -17.59 47.78
C LEU A 7 -33.79 -17.46 46.24
N VAL A 8 -35.04 -17.34 45.79
CA VAL A 8 -35.40 -17.20 44.36
C VAL A 8 -35.03 -15.80 43.85
N ILE A 9 -35.24 -14.79 44.69
CA ILE A 9 -34.86 -13.42 44.38
C ILE A 9 -33.33 -13.30 44.25
N GLY A 10 -32.58 -13.92 45.17
CA GLY A 10 -31.13 -13.97 45.11
C GLY A 10 -30.58 -14.69 43.86
N ALA A 11 -31.20 -15.82 43.49
CA ALA A 11 -30.83 -16.56 42.29
C ALA A 11 -31.10 -15.76 40.98
N LEU A 12 -32.22 -15.04 40.92
CA LEU A 12 -32.54 -14.17 39.78
C LEU A 12 -31.58 -13.00 39.65
N LEU A 13 -31.21 -12.37 40.76
CA LEU A 13 -30.21 -11.28 40.77
C LEU A 13 -28.83 -11.78 40.35
N ALA A 14 -28.42 -12.96 40.79
CA ALA A 14 -27.16 -13.59 40.38
C ALA A 14 -27.15 -13.88 38.88
N LEU A 15 -28.23 -14.44 38.32
CA LEU A 15 -28.38 -14.67 36.89
C LEU A 15 -28.33 -13.39 36.08
N LEU A 16 -29.01 -12.32 36.51
CA LEU A 16 -28.95 -11.01 35.89
C LEU A 16 -27.53 -10.45 35.93
N GLY A 17 -26.80 -10.60 37.03
CA GLY A 17 -25.41 -10.19 37.15
C GLY A 17 -24.50 -10.90 36.13
N VAL A 18 -24.68 -12.23 35.98
CA VAL A 18 -23.93 -13.01 34.98
C VAL A 18 -24.25 -12.57 33.55
N LEU A 19 -25.51 -12.33 33.23
CA LEU A 19 -25.92 -11.85 31.90
C LEU A 19 -25.32 -10.47 31.56
N VAL A 20 -25.35 -9.54 32.49
CA VAL A 20 -24.75 -8.23 32.36
C VAL A 20 -23.23 -8.33 32.13
N ALA A 21 -22.56 -9.15 32.97
CA ALA A 21 -21.12 -9.40 32.83
C ALA A 21 -20.75 -9.97 31.45
N GLN A 22 -21.53 -10.94 30.94
CA GLN A 22 -21.32 -11.51 29.60
C GLN A 22 -21.54 -10.48 28.49
N LEU A 23 -22.57 -9.62 28.60
CA LEU A 23 -22.80 -8.54 27.63
C LEU A 23 -21.65 -7.56 27.62
N VAL A 24 -21.16 -7.12 28.78
CA VAL A 24 -20.00 -6.23 28.88
C VAL A 24 -18.75 -6.88 28.26
N ALA A 25 -18.49 -8.14 28.57
CA ALA A 25 -17.36 -8.88 28.01
C ALA A 25 -17.44 -8.98 26.45
N MET A 26 -18.64 -9.24 25.92
CA MET A 26 -18.86 -9.28 24.47
C MET A 26 -18.61 -7.90 23.81
N ILE A 27 -19.09 -6.81 24.40
CA ILE A 27 -18.87 -5.45 23.91
C ILE A 27 -17.39 -5.12 23.93
N GLN A 28 -16.70 -5.39 25.03
CA GLN A 28 -15.24 -5.18 25.15
C GLN A 28 -14.47 -5.97 24.11
N ALA A 29 -14.77 -7.25 23.93
CA ALA A 29 -14.12 -8.09 22.93
C ALA A 29 -14.35 -7.58 21.48
N ARG A 30 -15.54 -7.02 21.21
CA ARG A 30 -15.86 -6.42 19.91
C ARG A 30 -15.06 -5.13 19.66
N LEU A 31 -15.01 -4.24 20.64
CA LEU A 31 -14.24 -3.00 20.57
C LEU A 31 -12.75 -3.28 20.43
N GLU A 32 -12.22 -4.25 21.15
CA GLU A 32 -10.82 -4.65 21.04
C GLU A 32 -10.47 -5.20 19.65
N ARG A 33 -11.34 -6.02 19.05
CA ARG A 33 -11.15 -6.50 17.67
C ARG A 33 -11.20 -5.37 16.65
N GLN A 34 -12.10 -4.40 16.82
CA GLN A 34 -12.17 -3.24 15.96
C GLN A 34 -10.88 -2.41 16.04
N ASN A 35 -10.43 -2.09 17.26
CA ASN A 35 -9.20 -1.34 17.48
C ASN A 35 -7.96 -2.06 16.88
N LYS A 36 -7.83 -3.37 17.12
CA LYS A 36 -6.74 -4.17 16.49
C LYS A 36 -6.77 -4.11 14.96
N ARG A 37 -7.97 -4.16 14.37
CA ARG A 37 -8.13 -4.04 12.91
C ARG A 37 -7.72 -2.66 12.40
N GLU A 38 -8.12 -1.60 13.09
CA GLU A 38 -7.77 -0.22 12.72
C GLU A 38 -6.26 0.02 12.79
N ILE A 39 -5.62 -0.43 13.88
CA ILE A 39 -4.16 -0.38 14.03
C ILE A 39 -3.46 -1.15 12.90
N LEU A 40 -3.94 -2.35 12.57
CA LEU A 40 -3.38 -3.14 11.47
C LEU A 40 -3.50 -2.41 10.13
N LEU A 41 -4.67 -1.89 9.81
CA LEU A 41 -4.90 -1.17 8.55
C LEU A 41 -4.01 0.07 8.45
N ARG A 42 -3.90 0.84 9.51
CA ARG A 42 -3.00 1.99 9.58
C ARG A 42 -1.54 1.59 9.32
N THR A 43 -1.04 0.58 10.05
CA THR A 43 0.34 0.10 9.88
C THR A 43 0.60 -0.37 8.44
N LYS A 44 -0.35 -1.12 7.85
CA LYS A 44 -0.22 -1.60 6.47
C LYS A 44 -0.33 -0.47 5.44
N TYR A 45 -1.06 0.59 5.75
CA TYR A 45 -1.16 1.77 4.90
C TYR A 45 0.15 2.57 4.88
N GLU A 46 0.74 2.78 6.05
CA GLU A 46 2.05 3.42 6.19
C GLU A 46 3.15 2.62 5.48
N GLU A 47 3.14 1.28 5.64
CA GLU A 47 4.07 0.37 4.96
C GLU A 47 3.92 0.43 3.41
N MET A 48 2.69 0.42 2.91
CA MET A 48 2.41 0.60 1.48
C MET A 48 2.92 1.94 0.96
N GLY A 49 2.67 3.02 1.70
CA GLY A 49 3.15 4.36 1.36
C GLY A 49 4.67 4.44 1.30
N MET A 50 5.38 3.84 2.27
CA MET A 50 6.85 3.77 2.25
C MET A 50 7.37 3.02 1.03
N HIS A 51 6.79 1.88 0.69
CA HIS A 51 7.19 1.12 -0.50
C HIS A 51 6.91 1.88 -1.79
N PHE A 52 5.80 2.62 -1.87
CA PHE A 52 5.54 3.50 -2.99
C PHE A 52 6.61 4.60 -3.11
N LEU A 53 6.93 5.31 -2.03
CA LEU A 53 7.96 6.35 -2.00
C LEU A 53 9.35 5.80 -2.39
N ASP A 54 9.70 4.61 -1.92
CA ASP A 54 10.97 3.98 -2.31
C ASP A 54 11.00 3.62 -3.79
N SER A 55 9.88 3.18 -4.36
CA SER A 55 9.79 2.89 -5.79
C SER A 55 9.94 4.14 -6.67
N MET A 56 9.61 5.33 -6.17
CA MET A 56 9.78 6.59 -6.91
C MET A 56 11.26 6.95 -7.17
N LYS A 57 12.20 6.34 -6.46
CA LYS A 57 13.64 6.52 -6.67
C LYS A 57 14.17 5.73 -7.89
N LEU A 58 13.45 4.67 -8.28
CA LEU A 58 13.89 3.76 -9.34
C LEU A 58 14.12 4.44 -10.70
N PRO A 59 13.25 5.32 -11.21
CA PRO A 59 13.49 5.99 -12.50
C PRO A 59 14.77 6.83 -12.49
N HIS A 60 15.07 7.50 -11.37
CA HIS A 60 16.29 8.27 -11.23
C HIS A 60 17.53 7.36 -11.21
N ALA A 61 17.50 6.30 -10.41
CA ALA A 61 18.59 5.32 -10.35
C ALA A 61 18.86 4.68 -11.73
N LEU A 62 17.79 4.36 -12.46
CA LEU A 62 17.86 3.81 -13.82
C LEU A 62 18.61 4.75 -14.78
N MET A 63 18.33 6.06 -14.72
CA MET A 63 19.02 7.05 -15.56
C MET A 63 20.51 7.19 -15.23
N GLN A 64 20.96 6.80 -14.05
CA GLN A 64 22.36 6.82 -13.64
C GLN A 64 23.10 5.51 -13.99
N ALA A 65 22.41 4.49 -14.46
CA ALA A 65 23.02 3.21 -14.81
C ALA A 65 24.00 3.34 -15.97
N THR A 66 25.13 2.63 -15.86
CA THR A 66 26.22 2.63 -16.82
C THR A 66 26.52 1.26 -17.45
N SER A 67 25.79 0.21 -17.00
CA SER A 67 25.96 -1.15 -17.52
C SER A 67 24.62 -1.87 -17.66
N THR A 68 24.60 -2.88 -18.49
CA THR A 68 23.43 -3.75 -18.70
C THR A 68 23.00 -4.43 -17.40
N GLU A 69 23.97 -4.86 -16.58
CA GLU A 69 23.70 -5.53 -15.30
C GLU A 69 23.01 -4.58 -14.32
N ALA A 70 23.46 -3.31 -14.24
CA ALA A 70 22.85 -2.29 -13.41
C ALA A 70 21.42 -1.96 -13.88
N ILE A 71 21.17 -1.90 -15.19
CA ILE A 71 19.83 -1.69 -15.76
C ILE A 71 18.93 -2.87 -15.37
N LEU A 72 19.38 -4.11 -15.58
CA LEU A 72 18.60 -5.30 -15.25
C LEU A 72 18.29 -5.41 -13.75
N ALA A 73 19.23 -5.07 -12.87
CA ALA A 73 18.99 -5.03 -11.44
C ALA A 73 17.88 -4.04 -11.05
N LEU A 74 17.79 -2.90 -11.73
CA LEU A 74 16.79 -1.87 -11.48
C LEU A 74 15.43 -2.15 -12.14
N THR A 75 15.34 -3.10 -13.07
CA THR A 75 14.04 -3.57 -13.61
C THR A 75 13.26 -4.40 -12.61
N HIS A 76 13.91 -4.97 -11.59
CA HIS A 76 13.25 -5.67 -10.50
C HIS A 76 12.62 -4.69 -9.52
N GLN A 77 11.32 -4.47 -9.68
CA GLN A 77 10.53 -3.49 -8.91
C GLN A 77 10.08 -4.04 -7.55
N GLU A 78 11.00 -4.45 -6.70
CA GLU A 78 10.64 -5.06 -5.41
C GLU A 78 9.72 -4.15 -4.58
N SER A 79 10.06 -2.87 -4.46
CA SER A 79 9.27 -1.90 -3.69
C SER A 79 7.88 -1.66 -4.31
N ALA A 80 7.79 -1.47 -5.64
CA ALA A 80 6.51 -1.31 -6.31
C ALA A 80 5.62 -2.56 -6.17
N ASN A 81 6.22 -3.76 -6.27
CA ASN A 81 5.51 -5.02 -6.09
C ASN A 81 5.02 -5.21 -4.65
N LYS A 82 5.80 -4.83 -3.64
CA LYS A 82 5.37 -4.83 -2.23
C LYS A 82 4.20 -3.87 -2.00
N ALA A 83 4.27 -2.65 -2.53
CA ALA A 83 3.15 -1.70 -2.47
C ALA A 83 1.90 -2.27 -3.15
N ARG A 84 2.04 -2.88 -4.34
CA ARG A 84 0.94 -3.53 -5.07
C ARG A 84 0.32 -4.67 -4.27
N LEU A 85 1.13 -5.53 -3.66
CA LEU A 85 0.64 -6.64 -2.83
C LEU A 85 -0.18 -6.14 -1.65
N LEU A 86 0.30 -5.11 -0.94
CA LEU A 86 -0.42 -4.50 0.17
C LEU A 86 -1.74 -3.87 -0.29
N ALA A 87 -1.76 -3.21 -1.44
CA ALA A 87 -2.99 -2.67 -2.01
C ALA A 87 -3.99 -3.76 -2.36
N VAL A 88 -3.55 -4.85 -2.97
CA VAL A 88 -4.42 -6.00 -3.31
C VAL A 88 -5.06 -6.61 -2.08
N VAL A 89 -4.31 -6.75 -0.98
CA VAL A 89 -4.77 -7.42 0.23
C VAL A 89 -5.64 -6.51 1.11
N TYR A 90 -5.27 -5.23 1.23
CA TYR A 90 -5.85 -4.35 2.25
C TYR A 90 -6.57 -3.13 1.68
N PHE A 91 -6.20 -2.62 0.47
CA PHE A 91 -6.63 -1.32 -0.04
C PHE A 91 -7.18 -1.42 -1.47
N GLN A 92 -8.27 -2.15 -1.61
CA GLN A 92 -8.92 -2.42 -2.90
C GLN A 92 -9.13 -1.19 -3.80
N PRO A 93 -9.48 0.02 -3.27
CA PRO A 93 -9.62 1.22 -4.10
C PRO A 93 -8.33 1.67 -4.79
N LEU A 94 -7.14 1.32 -4.25
CA LEU A 94 -5.84 1.68 -4.81
C LEU A 94 -5.26 0.60 -5.73
N GLN A 95 -5.83 -0.62 -5.74
CA GLN A 95 -5.27 -1.78 -6.42
C GLN A 95 -5.02 -1.54 -7.91
N GLN A 96 -6.01 -0.98 -8.60
CA GLN A 96 -5.91 -0.74 -10.05
C GLN A 96 -4.83 0.29 -10.36
N LEU A 97 -4.78 1.38 -9.62
CA LEU A 97 -3.88 2.50 -9.89
C LEU A 97 -2.42 2.15 -9.57
N ILE A 98 -2.17 1.40 -8.49
CA ILE A 98 -0.84 0.85 -8.20
C ILE A 98 -0.41 -0.15 -9.28
N GLY A 99 -1.33 -0.95 -9.82
CA GLY A 99 -1.07 -1.81 -10.97
C GLY A 99 -0.60 -1.00 -12.18
N GLN A 100 -1.36 0.01 -12.57
CA GLN A 100 -1.01 0.90 -13.69
C GLN A 100 0.36 1.60 -13.48
N TYR A 101 0.66 2.02 -12.24
CA TYR A 101 1.95 2.60 -11.90
C TYR A 101 3.10 1.61 -12.13
N SER A 102 2.97 0.38 -11.64
CA SER A 102 3.96 -0.67 -11.86
C SER A 102 4.16 -0.99 -13.34
N ASP A 103 3.05 -1.11 -14.10
CA ASP A 103 3.07 -1.41 -15.53
C ASP A 103 3.73 -0.27 -16.33
N SER A 104 3.45 0.99 -15.98
CA SER A 104 4.05 2.15 -16.65
C SER A 104 5.57 2.25 -16.41
N TYR A 105 6.06 1.83 -15.22
CA TYR A 105 7.49 1.73 -14.98
C TYR A 105 8.13 0.59 -15.79
N SER A 106 7.47 -0.54 -15.91
CA SER A 106 7.93 -1.63 -16.79
C SER A 106 8.05 -1.17 -18.23
N GLU A 107 7.12 -0.34 -18.71
CA GLU A 107 7.18 0.26 -20.04
C GLU A 107 8.42 1.15 -20.21
N ILE A 108 8.74 2.00 -19.22
CA ILE A 108 9.99 2.77 -19.21
C ILE A 108 11.21 1.84 -19.34
N CYS A 109 11.26 0.78 -18.51
CA CYS A 109 12.37 -0.16 -18.54
C CYS A 109 12.54 -0.81 -19.91
N LEU A 110 11.45 -1.22 -20.57
CA LEU A 110 11.50 -1.78 -21.92
C LEU A 110 12.02 -0.77 -22.94
N VAL A 111 11.51 0.46 -22.91
CA VAL A 111 11.95 1.52 -23.83
C VAL A 111 13.43 1.83 -23.64
N VAL A 112 13.88 2.03 -22.40
CA VAL A 112 15.29 2.39 -22.16
C VAL A 112 16.24 1.24 -22.50
N THR A 113 15.84 -0.01 -22.24
CA THR A 113 16.62 -1.19 -22.59
C THR A 113 16.78 -1.31 -24.12
N SER A 114 15.74 -0.99 -24.89
CA SER A 114 15.77 -1.02 -26.34
C SER A 114 16.65 0.10 -26.97
N LEU A 115 16.80 1.19 -26.24
CA LEU A 115 17.58 2.37 -26.68
C LEU A 115 19.03 2.38 -26.18
N TYR A 116 19.33 1.51 -25.21
CA TYR A 116 20.65 1.46 -24.59
C TYR A 116 21.71 0.91 -25.53
N ASN A 117 22.81 1.66 -25.69
CA ASN A 117 23.99 1.21 -26.44
C ASN A 117 25.15 0.95 -25.46
N PRO A 118 25.53 -0.31 -25.22
CA PRO A 118 26.60 -0.67 -24.28
C PRO A 118 28.00 -0.22 -24.77
N GLN A 119 28.16 0.15 -26.05
CA GLN A 119 29.40 0.69 -26.58
C GLN A 119 29.59 2.17 -26.24
N ASP A 120 28.51 2.88 -25.94
CA ASP A 120 28.58 4.28 -25.48
C ASP A 120 28.88 4.30 -23.98
N LYS A 121 30.01 4.87 -23.58
CA LYS A 121 30.45 4.96 -22.18
C LYS A 121 29.64 5.93 -21.32
N LYS A 122 28.65 6.62 -21.89
CA LYS A 122 27.75 7.52 -21.17
C LYS A 122 26.73 6.72 -20.36
N HIS A 123 26.33 7.27 -19.21
CA HIS A 123 25.21 6.68 -18.45
C HIS A 123 23.90 6.74 -19.26
N LEU A 124 22.96 5.85 -18.93
CA LEU A 124 21.73 5.63 -19.68
C LEU A 124 20.94 6.94 -19.94
N GLY A 125 20.82 7.80 -18.93
CA GLY A 125 20.11 9.06 -19.07
C GLY A 125 20.65 9.93 -20.20
N MET A 126 21.97 10.01 -20.39
CA MET A 126 22.57 10.78 -21.50
C MET A 126 22.29 10.17 -22.88
N GLN A 127 22.00 8.87 -22.94
CA GLN A 127 21.72 8.18 -24.20
C GLN A 127 20.25 8.31 -24.62
N VAL A 128 19.31 8.44 -23.66
CA VAL A 128 17.86 8.30 -23.94
C VAL A 128 17.03 9.55 -23.64
N PHE A 129 17.56 10.53 -22.91
CA PHE A 129 16.79 11.66 -22.37
C PHE A 129 16.03 12.47 -23.44
N ASP A 130 16.60 12.61 -24.63
CA ASP A 130 16.04 13.34 -25.76
C ASP A 130 15.22 12.46 -26.72
N LYS A 131 15.11 11.16 -26.46
CA LYS A 131 14.42 10.24 -27.36
C LYS A 131 12.89 10.35 -27.19
N PRO A 132 12.13 10.54 -28.28
CA PRO A 132 10.67 10.70 -28.20
C PRO A 132 9.97 9.55 -27.45
N ALA A 133 10.37 8.30 -27.72
CA ALA A 133 9.78 7.12 -27.05
C ALA A 133 9.99 7.14 -25.53
N TYR A 134 11.19 7.58 -25.07
CA TYR A 134 11.43 7.73 -23.63
C TYR A 134 10.62 8.87 -23.03
N ILE A 135 10.52 10.02 -23.71
CA ILE A 135 9.76 11.18 -23.25
C ILE A 135 8.28 10.80 -23.08
N GLU A 136 7.70 10.07 -24.03
CA GLU A 136 6.32 9.61 -23.98
C GLU A 136 6.09 8.66 -22.81
N ALA A 137 6.89 7.60 -22.67
CA ALA A 137 6.77 6.63 -21.58
C ALA A 137 6.97 7.30 -20.21
N ARG A 138 7.94 8.21 -20.08
CA ARG A 138 8.18 8.98 -18.87
C ARG A 138 6.99 9.87 -18.50
N ASN A 139 6.45 10.62 -19.45
CA ASN A 139 5.31 11.52 -19.17
C ASN A 139 4.07 10.74 -18.76
N LYS A 140 3.79 9.60 -19.38
CA LYS A 140 2.74 8.68 -18.99
C LYS A 140 2.94 8.18 -17.56
N HIS A 141 4.14 7.72 -17.22
CA HIS A 141 4.48 7.26 -15.88
C HIS A 141 4.31 8.36 -14.82
N LEU A 142 4.79 9.58 -15.10
CA LEU A 142 4.67 10.70 -14.18
C LEU A 142 3.21 11.06 -13.91
N ALA A 143 2.35 11.07 -14.93
CA ALA A 143 0.93 11.33 -14.75
C ALA A 143 0.24 10.27 -13.87
N ILE A 144 0.56 8.99 -14.08
CA ILE A 144 0.02 7.90 -13.26
C ILE A 144 0.56 7.97 -11.83
N ARG A 145 1.85 8.27 -11.65
CA ARG A 145 2.49 8.45 -10.34
C ARG A 145 1.80 9.56 -9.53
N ASP A 146 1.62 10.72 -10.15
CA ASP A 146 1.04 11.89 -9.49
C ASP A 146 -0.42 11.60 -9.09
N HIS A 147 -1.19 10.97 -9.98
CA HIS A 147 -2.54 10.55 -9.67
C HIS A 147 -2.60 9.52 -8.53
N LEU A 148 -1.68 8.55 -8.50
CA LEU A 148 -1.59 7.59 -7.41
C LEU A 148 -1.23 8.26 -6.09
N GLN A 149 -0.30 9.21 -6.12
CA GLN A 149 0.08 9.99 -4.93
C GLN A 149 -1.10 10.75 -4.36
N ASP A 150 -1.88 11.43 -5.21
CA ASP A 150 -3.09 12.15 -4.80
C ASP A 150 -4.13 11.21 -4.18
N GLN A 151 -4.33 10.03 -4.76
CA GLN A 151 -5.25 9.03 -4.21
C GLN A 151 -4.76 8.47 -2.87
N ILE A 152 -3.47 8.19 -2.72
CA ILE A 152 -2.88 7.80 -1.43
C ILE A 152 -3.12 8.91 -0.40
N GLN A 153 -2.93 10.18 -0.72
CA GLN A 153 -3.20 11.28 0.20
C GLN A 153 -4.69 11.39 0.57
N ALA A 154 -5.58 11.24 -0.40
CA ALA A 154 -7.02 11.28 -0.17
C ALA A 154 -7.49 10.19 0.80
N TYR A 155 -6.99 8.97 0.63
CA TYR A 155 -7.32 7.83 1.50
C TYR A 155 -6.60 7.84 2.85
N ALA A 156 -5.58 8.68 3.06
CA ALA A 156 -4.89 8.79 4.35
C ALA A 156 -5.85 9.14 5.49
N SER A 157 -6.85 9.98 5.24
CA SER A 157 -7.88 10.31 6.22
C SER A 157 -8.76 9.12 6.63
N THR A 158 -8.87 8.10 5.78
CA THR A 158 -9.67 6.91 6.03
C THR A 158 -8.88 5.84 6.79
N TYR A 159 -7.60 5.66 6.43
CA TYR A 159 -6.78 4.56 6.92
C TYR A 159 -5.73 4.96 7.96
N ALA A 160 -5.30 6.23 8.00
CA ALA A 160 -4.27 6.71 8.92
C ALA A 160 -4.83 7.49 10.13
N LYS A 161 -6.12 7.82 10.16
CA LYS A 161 -6.74 8.41 11.35
C LYS A 161 -6.99 7.33 12.41
N SER A 162 -6.35 7.50 13.54
CA SER A 162 -6.69 6.86 14.82
C SER A 162 -7.48 7.82 15.68
#